data_bb272ca1d0a3b10a8f9f17096b5ddf6d
#
_entry.id   bb272ca1d0a3b10a8f9f17096b5ddf6d
#
_cell.length_a   1.000
_cell.length_b   1.000
_cell.length_c   1.000
_cell.angle_alpha   90.00
_cell.angle_beta   90.00
_cell.angle_gamma   90.00
#
_symmetry.space_group_name_H-M   'P 1'
#
loop_
_entity.id
_entity.type
_entity.pdbx_description
1 polymer ?
#
loop_
_entity_poly.entity_id
_entity_poly.type
_entity_poly.pdbx_seq_one_letter_code
_entity_poly.pdbx_strand_id
1 'polypeptide(L)'
;MVVGRRGVLGAGLGLGCFAAAGSGGAAALAQGVAGGAPRRLSIQRVQTGETFDDVYWKDGRYDREALRRLDWVFRDPSLDEATPMDPRLFDVLHTMARLLDATGAFQVVSGYRAPETNAARARASRRVSRVSLHMSGMAADVRLPGRDSTAMARLAAEMQVGGVGLYRRDGFVHLDCGPARRW
;
A
#
# COMPACT_ATOMS: atom_id res chain seq x y z
N MET A 1 -30.49 -74.71 -15.67
CA MET A 1 -29.63 -75.52 -14.82
C MET A 1 -28.37 -74.76 -14.48
N VAL A 2 -28.15 -74.47 -13.19
CA VAL A 2 -26.90 -74.09 -12.51
C VAL A 2 -26.22 -72.76 -12.85
N VAL A 3 -26.44 -71.74 -12.11
CA VAL A 3 -25.78 -71.21 -10.87
C VAL A 3 -24.24 -70.96 -11.02
N GLY A 4 -23.88 -69.72 -10.80
CA GLY A 4 -22.47 -69.35 -10.57
C GLY A 4 -22.31 -67.86 -10.25
N ARG A 5 -22.12 -67.60 -9.03
CA ARG A 5 -21.97 -66.43 -8.17
C ARG A 5 -20.63 -65.72 -8.31
N ARG A 6 -20.65 -64.42 -7.98
CA ARG A 6 -19.69 -63.62 -7.21
C ARG A 6 -18.54 -62.95 -7.92
N GLY A 7 -18.43 -61.64 -7.58
CA GLY A 7 -17.22 -60.88 -7.62
C GLY A 7 -17.46 -59.38 -7.53
N VAL A 8 -17.72 -58.88 -6.31
CA VAL A 8 -17.68 -57.43 -6.03
C VAL A 8 -16.25 -57.04 -5.79
N LEU A 9 -15.73 -56.06 -6.53
CA LEU A 9 -14.51 -55.34 -6.14
C LEU A 9 -14.76 -53.84 -6.39
N GLY A 10 -14.82 -53.10 -5.29
CA GLY A 10 -14.97 -51.68 -5.25
C GLY A 10 -13.74 -50.94 -5.77
N ALA A 11 -13.94 -50.01 -6.63
CA ALA A 11 -12.95 -49.03 -7.00
C ALA A 11 -13.16 -47.77 -6.15
N GLY A 12 -12.22 -47.49 -5.27
CA GLY A 12 -12.18 -46.29 -4.44
C GLY A 12 -11.96 -45.08 -5.29
N LEU A 13 -12.88 -44.11 -5.18
CA LEU A 13 -12.69 -42.74 -5.66
C LEU A 13 -11.71 -42.04 -4.75
N GLY A 14 -10.48 -41.83 -5.23
CA GLY A 14 -9.53 -40.92 -4.63
C GLY A 14 -10.01 -39.47 -4.84
N LEU A 15 -10.50 -38.85 -3.78
CA LEU A 15 -10.67 -37.38 -3.76
C LEU A 15 -9.28 -36.75 -3.73
N GLY A 16 -8.87 -36.21 -4.88
CA GLY A 16 -7.71 -35.32 -4.95
C GLY A 16 -8.06 -33.99 -4.29
N CYS A 17 -7.50 -33.75 -3.10
CA CYS A 17 -7.49 -32.42 -2.50
C CYS A 17 -6.66 -31.49 -3.37
N PHE A 18 -7.30 -30.66 -4.19
CA PHE A 18 -6.67 -29.48 -4.75
C PHE A 18 -6.48 -28.48 -3.59
N ALA A 19 -5.28 -28.37 -3.08
CA ALA A 19 -4.88 -27.32 -2.17
C ALA A 19 -4.92 -26.00 -2.95
N ALA A 20 -5.88 -25.15 -2.63
CA ALA A 20 -5.95 -23.77 -3.10
C ALA A 20 -4.83 -22.95 -2.42
N ALA A 21 -3.69 -22.84 -3.09
CA ALA A 21 -2.64 -21.90 -2.74
C ALA A 21 -2.99 -20.56 -3.38
N GLY A 22 -3.55 -19.61 -2.63
CA GLY A 22 -3.91 -18.32 -3.21
C GLY A 22 -4.53 -17.27 -2.30
N SER A 23 -4.32 -17.28 -0.99
CA SER A 23 -4.87 -16.23 -0.11
C SER A 23 -3.91 -15.68 0.96
N GLY A 24 -2.59 -15.87 0.79
CA GLY A 24 -1.61 -15.51 1.82
C GLY A 24 -1.39 -14.01 2.05
N GLY A 25 -1.53 -13.18 1.02
CA GLY A 25 -1.17 -11.75 1.11
C GLY A 25 -2.18 -10.91 1.90
N ALA A 26 -3.47 -11.08 1.62
CA ALA A 26 -4.53 -10.34 2.33
C ALA A 26 -4.71 -10.82 3.78
N ALA A 27 -4.48 -12.11 4.04
CA ALA A 27 -4.56 -12.67 5.38
C ALA A 27 -3.40 -12.22 6.29
N ALA A 28 -2.20 -11.99 5.74
CA ALA A 28 -1.06 -11.47 6.51
C ALA A 28 -1.30 -10.03 7.01
N LEU A 29 -2.00 -9.20 6.23
CA LEU A 29 -2.40 -7.85 6.65
C LEU A 29 -3.52 -7.90 7.71
N ALA A 30 -4.46 -8.83 7.58
CA ALA A 30 -5.58 -8.96 8.51
C ALA A 30 -5.16 -9.53 9.88
N GLN A 31 -4.19 -10.41 9.95
CA GLN A 31 -3.69 -11.00 11.20
C GLN A 31 -2.84 -10.04 12.05
N GLY A 32 -2.32 -8.94 11.44
CA GLY A 32 -1.64 -7.87 12.18
C GLY A 32 -2.58 -6.91 12.93
N VAL A 33 -3.89 -7.04 12.80
CA VAL A 33 -4.86 -6.03 13.24
C VAL A 33 -5.40 -6.29 14.65
N ALA A 34 -5.39 -7.51 15.16
CA ALA A 34 -5.90 -7.82 16.50
C ALA A 34 -4.75 -7.89 17.52
N GLY A 35 -4.47 -6.78 18.21
CA GLY A 35 -3.54 -6.76 19.35
C GLY A 35 -2.05 -6.75 19.02
N GLY A 36 -1.67 -6.24 17.83
CA GLY A 36 -0.28 -6.15 17.41
C GLY A 36 0.49 -4.99 18.07
N ALA A 37 1.83 -5.03 17.97
CA ALA A 37 2.70 -3.94 18.40
C ALA A 37 2.30 -2.59 17.78
N PRO A 38 2.53 -1.48 18.49
CA PRO A 38 2.25 -0.14 17.96
C PRO A 38 2.91 0.08 16.58
N ARG A 39 2.17 0.71 15.65
CA ARG A 39 2.70 1.05 14.32
C ARG A 39 3.23 2.47 14.33
N ARG A 40 4.51 2.58 14.03
CA ARG A 40 5.24 3.84 13.91
C ARG A 40 5.60 4.11 12.45
N LEU A 41 5.62 5.37 12.05
CA LEU A 41 6.15 5.83 10.77
C LEU A 41 7.15 6.96 10.99
N SER A 42 8.16 6.99 10.13
CA SER A 42 9.05 8.13 9.96
C SER A 42 8.88 8.64 8.54
N ILE A 43 8.43 9.88 8.40
CA ILE A 43 8.06 10.53 7.13
C ILE A 43 8.72 11.90 7.07
N GLN A 44 9.21 12.27 5.88
CA GLN A 44 9.69 13.61 5.57
C GLN A 44 9.07 14.11 4.26
N ARG A 45 8.51 15.32 4.26
CA ARG A 45 8.06 15.98 3.04
C ARG A 45 9.24 16.61 2.30
N VAL A 46 9.43 16.26 1.02
CA VAL A 46 10.58 16.73 0.24
C VAL A 46 10.56 18.24 0.01
N GLN A 47 9.38 18.80 -0.29
CA GLN A 47 9.24 20.21 -0.67
C GLN A 47 9.31 21.18 0.51
N THR A 48 8.81 20.78 1.67
CA THR A 48 8.64 21.68 2.84
C THR A 48 9.58 21.34 3.98
N GLY A 49 10.20 20.15 3.96
CA GLY A 49 11.08 19.66 5.02
C GLY A 49 10.35 19.18 6.28
N GLU A 50 9.04 19.29 6.34
CA GLU A 50 8.23 18.84 7.47
C GLU A 50 8.37 17.35 7.70
N THR A 51 8.30 16.93 8.96
CA THR A 51 8.50 15.54 9.37
C THR A 51 7.37 15.05 10.25
N PHE A 52 7.15 13.75 10.18
CA PHE A 52 6.38 12.99 11.16
C PHE A 52 7.24 11.78 11.59
N ASP A 53 7.42 11.59 12.89
CA ASP A 53 8.11 10.43 13.43
C ASP A 53 7.45 10.01 14.74
N ASP A 54 6.37 9.22 14.63
CA ASP A 54 5.55 8.87 15.78
C ASP A 54 4.74 7.59 15.53
N VAL A 55 4.06 7.12 16.59
CA VAL A 55 3.06 6.06 16.54
C VAL A 55 1.74 6.63 16.03
N TYR A 56 1.18 6.03 14.97
CA TYR A 56 -0.12 6.41 14.41
C TYR A 56 -1.23 5.38 14.67
N TRP A 57 -0.86 4.18 15.14
CA TRP A 57 -1.80 3.12 15.50
C TRP A 57 -1.30 2.36 16.72
N LYS A 58 -2.16 2.17 17.72
CA LYS A 58 -1.90 1.36 18.91
C LYS A 58 -3.21 0.88 19.54
N ASP A 59 -3.15 -0.19 20.30
CA ASP A 59 -4.29 -0.74 21.06
C ASP A 59 -5.52 -0.98 20.17
N GLY A 60 -5.30 -1.46 18.94
CA GLY A 60 -6.36 -1.80 17.99
C GLY A 60 -7.00 -0.61 17.27
N ARG A 61 -6.47 0.62 17.39
CA ARG A 61 -7.07 1.83 16.83
C ARG A 61 -6.03 2.83 16.31
N TYR A 62 -6.45 3.62 15.32
CA TYR A 62 -5.67 4.75 14.85
C TYR A 62 -5.73 5.91 15.85
N ASP A 63 -4.60 6.56 16.05
CA ASP A 63 -4.50 7.80 16.80
C ASP A 63 -4.94 8.96 15.90
N ARG A 64 -6.06 9.61 16.23
CA ARG A 64 -6.63 10.70 15.41
C ARG A 64 -5.72 11.92 15.30
N GLU A 65 -4.96 12.21 16.36
CA GLU A 65 -4.01 13.34 16.33
C GLU A 65 -2.82 13.04 15.43
N ALA A 66 -2.26 11.83 15.53
CA ALA A 66 -1.21 11.37 14.65
C ALA A 66 -1.65 11.36 13.19
N LEU A 67 -2.90 10.92 12.88
CA LEU A 67 -3.43 10.98 11.52
C LEU A 67 -3.53 12.42 11.01
N ARG A 68 -4.03 13.39 11.81
CA ARG A 68 -4.08 14.81 11.39
C ARG A 68 -2.68 15.38 11.09
N ARG A 69 -1.68 15.00 11.88
CA ARG A 69 -0.28 15.40 11.62
C ARG A 69 0.25 14.76 10.33
N LEU A 70 -0.08 13.51 10.06
CA LEU A 70 0.24 12.85 8.79
C LEU A 70 -0.47 13.54 7.62
N ASP A 71 -1.77 13.82 7.72
CA ASP A 71 -2.54 14.52 6.69
C ASP A 71 -1.88 15.86 6.33
N TRP A 72 -1.39 16.58 7.33
CA TRP A 72 -0.67 17.83 7.14
C TRP A 72 0.66 17.65 6.38
N VAL A 73 1.46 16.65 6.74
CA VAL A 73 2.71 16.33 6.02
C VAL A 73 2.44 15.90 4.58
N PHE A 74 1.29 15.24 4.34
CA PHE A 74 0.89 14.77 3.01
C PHE A 74 0.08 15.80 2.20
N ARG A 75 -0.17 16.99 2.72
CA ARG A 75 -0.98 18.02 2.04
C ARG A 75 -0.45 18.45 0.69
N ASP A 76 -1.27 19.17 -0.08
CA ASP A 76 -0.82 19.90 -1.27
C ASP A 76 -0.08 21.17 -0.86
N PRO A 77 1.25 21.25 -1.02
CA PRO A 77 2.01 22.43 -0.58
C PRO A 77 1.83 23.63 -1.50
N SER A 78 1.22 23.47 -2.68
CA SER A 78 0.97 24.56 -3.61
C SER A 78 -0.17 25.46 -3.14
N LEU A 79 -1.12 24.90 -2.40
CA LEU A 79 -2.30 25.60 -1.88
C LEU A 79 -2.37 25.58 -0.35
N ASP A 80 -1.39 24.91 0.31
CA ASP A 80 -1.41 24.62 1.75
C ASP A 80 -2.68 23.87 2.19
N GLU A 81 -3.21 23.02 1.30
CA GLU A 81 -4.48 22.34 1.49
C GLU A 81 -4.27 20.88 1.88
N ALA A 82 -4.86 20.47 3.01
CA ALA A 82 -4.86 19.10 3.51
C ALA A 82 -6.23 18.45 3.35
N THR A 83 -6.24 17.14 3.17
CA THR A 83 -7.43 16.28 3.23
C THR A 83 -7.10 15.06 4.08
N PRO A 84 -8.10 14.42 4.73
CA PRO A 84 -7.86 13.14 5.36
C PRO A 84 -7.30 12.13 4.36
N MET A 85 -6.11 11.61 4.66
CA MET A 85 -5.51 10.53 3.89
C MET A 85 -6.09 9.18 4.31
N ASP A 86 -6.20 8.26 3.37
CA ASP A 86 -6.64 6.90 3.67
C ASP A 86 -5.61 6.21 4.60
N PRO A 87 -5.98 5.82 5.84
CA PRO A 87 -5.03 5.23 6.79
C PRO A 87 -4.39 3.92 6.30
N ARG A 88 -5.02 3.21 5.35
CA ARG A 88 -4.44 2.02 4.72
C ARG A 88 -3.11 2.33 4.01
N LEU A 89 -2.97 3.54 3.49
CA LEU A 89 -1.72 3.99 2.87
C LEU A 89 -0.57 4.00 3.89
N PHE A 90 -0.84 4.45 5.12
CA PHE A 90 0.15 4.44 6.21
C PHE A 90 0.48 3.02 6.65
N ASP A 91 -0.49 2.10 6.66
CA ASP A 91 -0.26 0.69 6.95
C ASP A 91 0.63 0.03 5.89
N VAL A 92 0.45 0.37 4.62
CA VAL A 92 1.33 -0.07 3.53
C VAL A 92 2.75 0.42 3.75
N LEU A 93 2.93 1.71 4.02
CA LEU A 93 4.25 2.29 4.28
C LEU A 93 4.92 1.68 5.51
N HIS A 94 4.16 1.47 6.61
CA HIS A 94 4.67 0.80 7.81
C HIS A 94 5.15 -0.63 7.50
N THR A 95 4.34 -1.38 6.76
CA THR A 95 4.68 -2.76 6.39
C THR A 95 5.92 -2.80 5.49
N MET A 96 6.00 -1.90 4.52
CA MET A 96 7.18 -1.76 3.67
C MET A 96 8.43 -1.38 4.46
N ALA A 97 8.33 -0.45 5.42
CA ALA A 97 9.45 -0.06 6.28
C ALA A 97 10.02 -1.28 7.01
N ARG A 98 9.16 -2.11 7.58
CA ARG A 98 9.57 -3.33 8.28
C ARG A 98 10.21 -4.36 7.36
N LEU A 99 9.61 -4.63 6.20
CA LEU A 99 10.11 -5.64 5.25
C LEU A 99 11.40 -5.20 4.54
N LEU A 100 11.67 -3.91 4.49
CA LEU A 100 12.90 -3.34 3.93
C LEU A 100 13.96 -3.04 4.99
N ASP A 101 13.72 -3.38 6.27
CA ASP A 101 14.58 -2.99 7.40
C ASP A 101 15.00 -1.52 7.32
N ALA A 102 13.99 -0.66 7.15
CA ALA A 102 14.21 0.76 6.94
C ALA A 102 14.61 1.44 8.25
N THR A 103 15.76 2.12 8.25
CA THR A 103 16.26 2.92 9.38
C THR A 103 16.00 4.42 9.19
N GLY A 104 15.59 4.84 7.98
CA GLY A 104 15.34 6.23 7.62
C GLY A 104 13.89 6.52 7.33
N ALA A 105 13.57 7.83 7.22
CA ALA A 105 12.24 8.30 6.89
C ALA A 105 11.89 8.06 5.41
N PHE A 106 10.64 7.69 5.12
CA PHE A 106 10.12 7.83 3.76
C PHE A 106 10.07 9.31 3.37
N GLN A 107 10.57 9.61 2.19
CA GLN A 107 10.46 10.92 1.59
C GLN A 107 9.22 10.99 0.71
N VAL A 108 8.26 11.84 1.10
CA VAL A 108 7.03 12.09 0.33
C VAL A 108 7.30 13.12 -0.74
N VAL A 109 7.25 12.67 -2.00
CA VAL A 109 7.38 13.52 -3.20
C VAL A 109 6.04 14.15 -3.56
N SER A 110 4.92 13.40 -3.42
CA SER A 110 3.56 13.89 -3.60
C SER A 110 2.61 13.10 -2.69
N GLY A 111 1.77 13.78 -1.94
CA GLY A 111 0.65 13.21 -1.17
C GLY A 111 -0.67 13.63 -1.78
N TYR A 112 -1.55 14.25 -0.99
CA TYR A 112 -2.75 14.90 -1.49
C TYR A 112 -2.42 15.94 -2.56
N ARG A 113 -3.29 16.04 -3.52
CA ARG A 113 -3.20 17.01 -4.60
C ARG A 113 -4.59 17.59 -4.85
N ALA A 114 -4.75 18.86 -4.59
CA ALA A 114 -5.99 19.57 -4.84
C ALA A 114 -6.41 19.46 -6.33
N PRO A 115 -7.69 19.45 -6.65
CA PRO A 115 -8.17 19.37 -8.02
C PRO A 115 -7.55 20.42 -8.95
N GLU A 116 -7.35 21.65 -8.47
CA GLU A 116 -6.74 22.76 -9.20
C GLU A 116 -5.27 22.47 -9.53
N THR A 117 -4.52 22.01 -8.55
CA THR A 117 -3.11 21.58 -8.74
C THR A 117 -3.03 20.42 -9.70
N ASN A 118 -3.93 19.42 -9.58
CA ASN A 118 -3.96 18.29 -10.51
C ASN A 118 -4.29 18.75 -11.93
N ALA A 119 -5.27 19.63 -12.10
CA ALA A 119 -5.63 20.16 -13.40
C ALA A 119 -4.48 20.95 -14.04
N ALA A 120 -3.75 21.76 -13.27
CA ALA A 120 -2.57 22.48 -13.75
C ALA A 120 -1.48 21.54 -14.22
N ARG A 121 -1.16 20.49 -13.43
CA ARG A 121 -0.17 19.47 -13.79
C ARG A 121 -0.59 18.65 -15.02
N ALA A 122 -1.88 18.31 -15.15
CA ALA A 122 -2.40 17.56 -16.30
C ALA A 122 -2.36 18.38 -17.60
N ARG A 123 -2.48 19.71 -17.53
CA ARG A 123 -2.25 20.60 -18.68
C ARG A 123 -0.78 20.63 -19.09
N ALA A 124 0.13 20.62 -18.12
CA ALA A 124 1.58 20.68 -18.37
C ALA A 124 2.19 19.34 -18.79
N SER A 125 1.56 18.21 -18.48
CA SER A 125 2.12 16.89 -18.74
C SER A 125 1.06 15.82 -19.02
N ARG A 126 1.19 15.13 -20.14
CA ARG A 126 0.34 13.97 -20.49
C ARG A 126 0.53 12.76 -19.56
N ARG A 127 1.57 12.77 -18.72
CA ARG A 127 1.82 11.72 -17.72
C ARG A 127 0.96 11.85 -16.47
N VAL A 128 0.30 13.00 -16.29
CA VAL A 128 -0.58 13.23 -15.13
C VAL A 128 -2.01 12.92 -15.53
N SER A 129 -2.61 11.97 -14.84
CA SER A 129 -4.03 11.62 -15.02
C SER A 129 -4.93 12.79 -14.60
N ARG A 130 -5.99 13.02 -15.36
CA ARG A 130 -7.05 13.98 -14.98
C ARG A 130 -7.90 13.46 -13.81
N VAL A 131 -7.97 12.14 -13.67
CA VAL A 131 -8.62 11.46 -12.53
C VAL A 131 -7.51 10.75 -11.74
N SER A 132 -7.21 11.24 -10.55
CA SER A 132 -6.08 10.79 -9.76
C SER A 132 -6.49 10.52 -8.31
N LEU A 133 -6.05 9.39 -7.76
CA LEU A 133 -6.30 9.03 -6.36
C LEU A 133 -5.56 9.96 -5.37
N HIS A 134 -4.59 10.74 -5.83
CA HIS A 134 -4.03 11.84 -5.04
C HIS A 134 -5.08 12.89 -4.65
N MET A 135 -6.09 13.14 -5.51
CA MET A 135 -7.17 14.09 -5.21
C MET A 135 -8.15 13.61 -4.14
N SER A 136 -8.10 12.33 -3.81
CA SER A 136 -8.98 11.71 -2.80
C SER A 136 -8.22 11.32 -1.53
N GLY A 137 -6.96 11.74 -1.36
CA GLY A 137 -6.15 11.32 -0.22
C GLY A 137 -5.78 9.83 -0.21
N MET A 138 -5.92 9.14 -1.34
CA MET A 138 -5.74 7.69 -1.45
C MET A 138 -4.42 7.29 -2.12
N ALA A 139 -3.54 8.23 -2.41
CA ALA A 139 -2.28 7.95 -3.10
C ALA A 139 -1.11 8.79 -2.58
N ALA A 140 0.08 8.23 -2.68
CA ALA A 140 1.34 8.94 -2.42
C ALA A 140 2.44 8.48 -3.38
N ASP A 141 3.29 9.43 -3.75
CA ASP A 141 4.57 9.21 -4.42
C ASP A 141 5.67 9.29 -3.36
N VAL A 142 6.38 8.19 -3.14
CA VAL A 142 7.35 8.06 -2.05
C VAL A 142 8.66 7.47 -2.52
N ARG A 143 9.75 7.82 -1.84
CA ARG A 143 11.03 7.14 -1.94
C ARG A 143 11.61 6.89 -0.55
N LEU A 144 12.46 5.89 -0.43
CA LEU A 144 13.17 5.58 0.80
C LEU A 144 14.67 5.71 0.54
N PRO A 145 15.36 6.71 1.12
CA PRO A 145 16.80 6.88 0.94
C PRO A 145 17.56 5.60 1.25
N GLY A 146 18.51 5.26 0.39
CA GLY A 146 19.30 4.02 0.52
C GLY A 146 18.58 2.75 0.06
N ARG A 147 17.37 2.84 -0.48
CA ARG A 147 16.65 1.71 -1.08
C ARG A 147 16.33 1.97 -2.54
N ASP A 148 16.50 0.94 -3.37
CA ASP A 148 16.18 1.00 -4.80
C ASP A 148 14.66 1.06 -5.02
N SER A 149 14.21 2.01 -5.85
CA SER A 149 12.79 2.17 -6.18
C SER A 149 12.20 0.94 -6.89
N THR A 150 13.01 0.18 -7.62
CA THR A 150 12.55 -1.08 -8.26
C THR A 150 12.26 -2.15 -7.20
N ALA A 151 13.12 -2.28 -6.20
CA ALA A 151 12.91 -3.21 -5.09
C ALA A 151 11.67 -2.83 -4.28
N MET A 152 11.49 -1.53 -4.00
CA MET A 152 10.29 -1.00 -3.34
C MET A 152 9.01 -1.30 -4.14
N ALA A 153 9.01 -1.03 -5.45
CA ALA A 153 7.86 -1.28 -6.31
C ALA A 153 7.51 -2.77 -6.41
N ARG A 154 8.53 -3.64 -6.48
CA ARG A 154 8.32 -5.11 -6.48
C ARG A 154 7.66 -5.56 -5.18
N LEU A 155 8.20 -5.14 -4.03
CA LEU A 155 7.64 -5.47 -2.73
C LEU A 155 6.19 -4.99 -2.60
N ALA A 156 5.90 -3.73 -2.95
CA ALA A 156 4.55 -3.19 -2.90
C ALA A 156 3.59 -3.98 -3.82
N ALA A 157 4.05 -4.39 -5.01
CA ALA A 157 3.26 -5.18 -5.94
C ALA A 157 2.97 -6.60 -5.41
N GLU A 158 3.90 -7.21 -4.68
CA GLU A 158 3.71 -8.51 -4.02
C GLU A 158 2.70 -8.43 -2.87
N MET A 159 2.63 -7.31 -2.18
CA MET A 159 1.63 -7.06 -1.14
C MET A 159 0.19 -6.95 -1.67
N GLN A 160 -0.01 -6.65 -2.95
CA GLN A 160 -1.32 -6.54 -3.63
C GLN A 160 -2.32 -5.60 -2.94
N VAL A 161 -1.84 -4.58 -2.27
CA VAL A 161 -2.65 -3.67 -1.42
C VAL A 161 -3.20 -2.46 -2.17
N GLY A 162 -2.95 -2.35 -3.47
CA GLY A 162 -3.40 -1.24 -4.30
C GLY A 162 -2.62 -1.09 -5.59
N GLY A 163 -2.70 0.09 -6.21
CA GLY A 163 -1.93 0.42 -7.39
C GLY A 163 -0.46 0.74 -7.05
N VAL A 164 0.45 0.27 -7.91
CA VAL A 164 1.89 0.49 -7.80
C VAL A 164 2.45 0.99 -9.13
N GLY A 165 3.01 2.18 -9.14
CA GLY A 165 3.69 2.79 -10.29
C GLY A 165 5.18 2.98 -10.03
N LEU A 166 6.03 2.53 -10.97
CA LEU A 166 7.48 2.69 -10.86
C LEU A 166 8.00 3.85 -11.71
N TYR A 167 8.51 4.88 -11.06
CA TYR A 167 9.10 6.07 -11.70
C TYR A 167 10.62 6.08 -11.55
N ARG A 168 11.29 5.18 -12.30
CA ARG A 168 12.75 4.95 -12.19
C ARG A 168 13.59 6.20 -12.39
N ARG A 169 13.25 7.05 -13.37
CA ARG A 169 14.02 8.26 -13.68
C ARG A 169 13.92 9.29 -12.56
N ASP A 170 12.77 9.32 -11.89
CA ASP A 170 12.47 10.28 -10.83
C ASP A 170 12.80 9.70 -9.44
N GLY A 171 13.13 8.41 -9.37
CA GLY A 171 13.58 7.70 -8.16
C GLY A 171 12.51 7.52 -7.10
N PHE A 172 11.22 7.47 -7.47
CA PHE A 172 10.13 7.25 -6.54
C PHE A 172 9.16 6.14 -6.98
N VAL A 173 8.33 5.68 -6.07
CA VAL A 173 7.25 4.74 -6.30
C VAL A 173 5.93 5.41 -5.97
N HIS A 174 4.97 5.30 -6.88
CA HIS A 174 3.57 5.63 -6.60
C HIS A 174 2.91 4.45 -5.89
N LEU A 175 2.19 4.73 -4.83
CA LEU A 175 1.37 3.79 -4.07
C LEU A 175 -0.02 4.36 -3.92
N ASP A 176 -1.05 3.50 -4.07
CA ASP A 176 -2.43 3.92 -3.81
C ASP A 176 -3.30 2.79 -3.21
N CYS A 177 -4.45 3.18 -2.66
CA CYS A 177 -5.43 2.28 -2.04
C CYS A 177 -6.56 1.87 -3.00
N GLY A 178 -6.38 2.03 -4.30
CA GLY A 178 -7.32 1.57 -5.32
C GLY A 178 -7.19 0.08 -5.63
N PRO A 179 -7.81 -0.40 -6.71
CA PRO A 179 -7.64 -1.77 -7.17
C PRO A 179 -6.18 -2.10 -7.49
N ALA A 180 -5.75 -3.33 -7.18
CA ALA A 180 -4.37 -3.77 -7.42
C ALA A 180 -4.05 -3.70 -8.92
N ARG A 181 -3.01 -2.93 -9.28
CA ARG A 181 -2.50 -2.75 -10.64
C ARG A 181 -1.05 -2.27 -10.63
N ARG A 182 -0.37 -2.39 -11.77
CA ARG A 182 1.06 -2.01 -11.93
C ARG A 182 1.29 -1.27 -13.25
N TRP A 183 2.21 -0.32 -13.28
CA TRP A 183 2.70 0.35 -14.49
C TRP A 183 4.13 0.86 -14.36
#